data_65cf5f7d2109906ddc4723a864b2007b
#
_entry.id   65cf5f7d2109906ddc4723a864b2007b
#
_cell.length_a   1.000
_cell.length_b   1.000
_cell.length_c   1.000
_cell.angle_alpha   90.00
_cell.angle_beta   90.00
_cell.angle_gamma   90.00
#
_symmetry.space_group_name_H-M   'P 1'
#
loop_
_entity.id
_entity.type
_entity.pdbx_description
1 polymer ?
#
loop_
_entity_poly.entity_id
_entity_poly.type
_entity_poly.pdbx_seq_one_letter_code
_entity_poly.pdbx_strand_id
1 'polypeptide(L)'
;MTKPRRAQRPSSKKQPYALAIALGMSFSIGVGSGVIPVAAHAQSSFSSSNGGGQGSRPAPQPAPQPERPEQPGQPGQPGQPHKPRQDFNVTMLGDLLGVGKSDAAGFYSGDLGIMREITPGKKFAVVFGDSFRGQRFGQGEWMSPVGVVAQKTQDGRIEILEPLNDGAKAEQLIKYSHGNNGLTVIPSDLLNLNGTLYMQGMWNKPLGNVTHTQVWKSVDHGATWQSVGTIDGGYKGGLMQLLSWEQGPDGWIYQVSTKFGRKHDVYLSRMQPGELTNPRAWQHFNPRTGQWESVSTRTLHPVLSEPVQAGEMSLRYIQGHWVLAMFNEQTLAVEVRISRDLATDWNRVPVATIVRNGPWSQPQGPDNFSQPYGGYITPGSTLDNLDLVISQWNTSNNSRYNSTQFNVRGLDKFFGIAGADTIQPRGLRSAPMPDADVAPFDAEVLDVTEVAPDDAVIPQLTTDETTTIVELDDADAAALLN
;
A
#
# COMPACT_ATOMS: atom_id res chain seq x y z
N MET A 1 -49.86 -45.40 -21.57
CA MET A 1 -48.66 -45.72 -20.75
C MET A 1 -47.46 -44.99 -21.32
N THR A 2 -47.19 -43.81 -20.82
CA THR A 2 -46.11 -42.90 -21.28
C THR A 2 -45.03 -42.87 -20.20
N LYS A 3 -43.80 -43.25 -20.54
CA LYS A 3 -42.64 -43.26 -19.67
C LYS A 3 -42.17 -41.81 -19.37
N PRO A 4 -41.74 -41.49 -18.14
CA PRO A 4 -41.20 -40.16 -17.83
C PRO A 4 -39.78 -39.99 -18.35
N ARG A 5 -39.49 -38.80 -18.94
CA ARG A 5 -38.15 -38.36 -19.35
C ARG A 5 -37.29 -38.05 -18.11
N ARG A 6 -36.11 -38.60 -18.09
CA ARG A 6 -35.03 -38.38 -17.11
C ARG A 6 -34.42 -37.00 -17.36
N ALA A 7 -34.49 -36.11 -16.36
CA ALA A 7 -33.82 -34.81 -16.38
C ALA A 7 -32.31 -35.01 -16.32
N GLN A 8 -31.58 -34.43 -17.28
CA GLN A 8 -30.13 -34.33 -17.27
C GLN A 8 -29.70 -33.21 -16.31
N ARG A 9 -28.84 -33.52 -15.36
CA ARG A 9 -28.13 -32.53 -14.53
C ARG A 9 -27.13 -31.75 -15.38
N PRO A 10 -27.00 -30.43 -15.23
CA PRO A 10 -25.95 -29.69 -15.91
C PRO A 10 -24.59 -30.04 -15.31
N SER A 11 -23.66 -30.40 -16.17
CA SER A 11 -22.25 -30.64 -15.81
C SER A 11 -21.61 -29.28 -15.41
N SER A 12 -21.10 -29.19 -14.21
CA SER A 12 -20.26 -28.08 -13.76
C SER A 12 -18.98 -28.07 -14.58
N LYS A 13 -18.88 -27.15 -15.54
CA LYS A 13 -17.60 -26.82 -16.17
C LYS A 13 -16.73 -26.13 -15.09
N LYS A 14 -15.72 -26.83 -14.60
CA LYS A 14 -14.62 -26.23 -13.83
C LYS A 14 -13.92 -25.23 -14.74
N GLN A 15 -14.06 -23.95 -14.44
CA GLN A 15 -13.26 -22.92 -15.08
C GLN A 15 -11.80 -23.07 -14.57
N PRO A 16 -10.81 -22.97 -15.44
CA PRO A 16 -9.41 -22.93 -15.01
C PRO A 16 -9.09 -21.52 -14.51
N TYR A 17 -9.24 -21.30 -13.21
CA TYR A 17 -8.70 -20.12 -12.54
C TYR A 17 -7.29 -20.49 -12.08
N ALA A 18 -6.30 -20.11 -12.79
CA ALA A 18 -4.94 -19.93 -12.27
C ALA A 18 -3.94 -19.94 -13.41
N LEU A 19 -3.63 -18.84 -14.00
CA LEU A 19 -2.28 -18.65 -14.61
C LEU A 19 -1.99 -17.23 -15.13
N ALA A 20 -2.68 -16.20 -14.69
CA ALA A 20 -2.44 -14.86 -15.26
C ALA A 20 -1.85 -13.83 -14.28
N ILE A 21 -1.60 -14.16 -13.02
CA ILE A 21 -1.23 -13.14 -11.99
C ILE A 21 0.25 -13.21 -11.58
N ALA A 22 1.01 -14.19 -12.01
CA ALA A 22 2.43 -14.34 -11.61
C ALA A 22 3.45 -13.48 -12.38
N LEU A 23 3.03 -12.64 -13.32
CA LEU A 23 3.94 -11.95 -14.26
C LEU A 23 4.04 -10.44 -14.08
N GLY A 24 3.86 -9.89 -12.90
CA GLY A 24 3.93 -8.43 -12.70
C GLY A 24 4.72 -7.93 -11.50
N MET A 25 5.02 -8.76 -10.54
CA MET A 25 5.81 -8.37 -9.36
C MET A 25 7.09 -9.19 -9.30
N SER A 26 8.08 -8.80 -10.10
CA SER A 26 9.44 -9.31 -9.95
C SER A 26 10.04 -8.70 -8.69
N PHE A 27 9.97 -9.41 -7.57
CA PHE A 27 10.84 -9.14 -6.43
C PHE A 27 12.26 -9.54 -6.84
N SER A 28 13.07 -8.58 -7.25
CA SER A 28 14.50 -8.80 -7.46
C SER A 28 15.15 -9.04 -6.10
N ILE A 29 15.32 -10.31 -5.75
CA ILE A 29 16.20 -10.68 -4.64
C ILE A 29 17.62 -10.47 -5.16
N GLY A 30 18.21 -9.33 -4.83
CA GLY A 30 19.63 -9.07 -5.03
C GLY A 30 20.45 -9.97 -4.11
N VAL A 31 20.77 -11.18 -4.57
CA VAL A 31 21.78 -12.03 -3.91
C VAL A 31 23.14 -11.48 -4.30
N GLY A 32 23.71 -10.65 -3.42
CA GLY A 32 25.12 -10.26 -3.51
C GLY A 32 26.00 -11.49 -3.35
N SER A 33 26.55 -11.98 -4.44
CA SER A 33 27.53 -13.06 -4.46
C SER A 33 28.88 -12.56 -3.94
N GLY A 34 29.07 -12.58 -2.62
CA GLY A 34 30.38 -12.48 -2.00
C GLY A 34 31.03 -13.86 -1.96
N VAL A 35 31.97 -14.11 -2.85
CA VAL A 35 32.80 -15.35 -2.84
C VAL A 35 33.81 -15.23 -1.71
N ILE A 36 33.69 -16.09 -0.70
CA ILE A 36 34.75 -16.34 0.30
C ILE A 36 35.25 -17.75 0.05
N PRO A 37 36.58 -17.98 -0.13
CA PRO A 37 37.09 -19.33 -0.35
C PRO A 37 37.09 -20.13 0.97
N VAL A 38 36.45 -21.29 0.95
CA VAL A 38 36.51 -22.29 2.02
C VAL A 38 37.71 -23.18 1.78
N ALA A 39 38.65 -23.17 2.73
CA ALA A 39 39.69 -24.18 2.79
C ALA A 39 39.13 -25.51 3.35
N ALA A 40 39.22 -26.54 2.53
CA ALA A 40 38.90 -27.91 2.91
C ALA A 40 39.94 -28.50 3.86
N HIS A 41 39.50 -29.12 4.95
CA HIS A 41 40.28 -30.18 5.62
C HIS A 41 39.41 -31.40 5.85
N ALA A 42 39.99 -32.52 5.45
CA ALA A 42 39.42 -33.80 5.23
C ALA A 42 39.14 -34.58 6.52
N GLN A 43 38.22 -35.51 6.35
CA GLN A 43 37.82 -36.68 7.12
C GLN A 43 38.94 -37.46 7.84
N SER A 44 38.56 -38.09 8.97
CA SER A 44 38.72 -39.54 9.09
C SER A 44 37.76 -40.11 10.14
N SER A 45 36.96 -41.02 9.70
CA SER A 45 36.19 -42.00 10.43
C SER A 45 37.12 -43.03 11.10
N PHE A 46 36.81 -43.58 12.28
CA PHE A 46 36.90 -44.99 12.58
C PHE A 46 36.03 -45.36 13.80
N SER A 47 35.39 -46.51 13.66
CA SER A 47 34.45 -47.14 14.53
C SER A 47 35.07 -48.08 15.55
N SER A 48 34.29 -48.30 16.61
CA SER A 48 34.03 -49.52 17.39
C SER A 48 35.16 -50.26 18.15
N SER A 49 34.99 -50.51 19.40
CA SER A 49 34.44 -51.65 20.05
C SER A 49 35.07 -51.94 21.45
N ASN A 50 34.20 -52.22 22.35
CA ASN A 50 34.24 -53.21 23.46
C ASN A 50 35.40 -53.34 24.41
N GLY A 51 35.06 -53.29 25.71
CA GLY A 51 35.43 -54.38 26.64
C GLY A 51 36.08 -53.97 27.93
N GLY A 52 35.37 -54.14 29.04
CA GLY A 52 35.87 -54.83 30.21
C GLY A 52 36.64 -54.10 31.32
N GLY A 53 35.95 -53.80 32.37
CA GLY A 53 36.31 -54.37 33.69
C GLY A 53 37.39 -53.78 34.59
N GLN A 54 36.94 -53.33 35.76
CA GLN A 54 37.60 -53.49 37.08
C GLN A 54 38.67 -52.51 37.55
N GLY A 55 38.45 -51.97 38.73
CA GLY A 55 39.48 -51.75 39.71
C GLY A 55 39.70 -50.31 40.20
N SER A 56 39.02 -49.99 41.27
CA SER A 56 39.21 -48.83 42.13
C SER A 56 40.62 -48.77 42.77
N ARG A 57 41.28 -47.58 42.65
CA ARG A 57 42.24 -47.10 43.66
C ARG A 57 42.22 -45.57 43.65
N PRO A 58 42.25 -44.92 44.83
CA PRO A 58 42.22 -43.46 44.90
C PRO A 58 43.62 -42.88 44.54
N ALA A 59 43.58 -41.83 43.71
CA ALA A 59 44.77 -41.06 43.35
C ALA A 59 45.11 -39.96 44.42
N PRO A 60 46.41 -39.63 44.63
CA PRO A 60 46.83 -38.64 45.58
C PRO A 60 46.56 -37.21 45.08
N GLN A 61 46.33 -36.31 46.04
CA GLN A 61 46.13 -34.89 45.80
C GLN A 61 47.34 -34.25 45.11
N PRO A 62 47.14 -33.40 44.13
CA PRO A 62 48.22 -32.61 43.51
C PRO A 62 48.65 -31.44 44.41
N ALA A 63 49.96 -31.19 44.44
CA ALA A 63 50.60 -30.10 45.11
C ALA A 63 50.18 -28.72 44.52
N PRO A 64 50.28 -27.60 45.30
CA PRO A 64 49.91 -26.29 44.81
C PRO A 64 50.80 -25.85 43.66
N GLN A 65 50.17 -25.42 42.56
CA GLN A 65 50.84 -24.86 41.39
C GLN A 65 51.29 -23.41 41.71
N PRO A 66 52.43 -22.95 41.19
CA PRO A 66 52.85 -21.57 41.31
C PRO A 66 51.95 -20.65 40.52
N GLU A 67 51.69 -19.46 41.08
CA GLU A 67 50.88 -18.40 40.47
C GLU A 67 51.39 -18.05 39.06
N ARG A 68 50.51 -18.13 38.10
CA ARG A 68 50.75 -17.76 36.70
C ARG A 68 50.77 -16.22 36.61
N PRO A 69 51.73 -15.60 35.94
CA PRO A 69 51.73 -14.15 35.72
C PRO A 69 50.44 -13.72 34.98
N GLU A 70 49.84 -12.62 35.41
CA GLU A 70 48.69 -12.01 34.76
C GLU A 70 49.00 -11.71 33.27
N GLN A 71 48.22 -12.29 32.37
CA GLN A 71 48.29 -11.95 30.95
C GLN A 71 47.74 -10.53 30.75
N PRO A 72 48.40 -9.69 29.91
CA PRO A 72 47.85 -8.39 29.54
C PRO A 72 46.46 -8.58 28.91
N GLY A 73 45.50 -7.75 29.32
CA GLY A 73 44.12 -7.80 28.88
C GLY A 73 44.02 -7.85 27.35
N GLN A 74 43.22 -8.79 26.83
CA GLN A 74 42.90 -8.86 25.42
C GLN A 74 42.24 -7.54 25.00
N PRO A 75 42.64 -6.96 23.84
CA PRO A 75 41.93 -5.82 23.28
C PRO A 75 40.44 -6.21 23.09
N GLY A 76 39.57 -5.37 23.62
CA GLY A 76 38.12 -5.57 23.51
C GLY A 76 37.74 -5.84 22.05
N GLN A 77 36.88 -6.85 21.83
CA GLN A 77 36.31 -7.11 20.52
C GLN A 77 35.67 -5.81 19.99
N PRO A 78 35.88 -5.47 18.70
CA PRO A 78 35.19 -4.33 18.12
C PRO A 78 33.69 -4.52 18.35
N GLY A 79 33.08 -3.57 19.07
CA GLY A 79 31.66 -3.58 19.32
C GLY A 79 30.90 -3.74 17.97
N GLN A 80 29.93 -4.65 17.93
CA GLN A 80 29.01 -4.71 16.79
C GLN A 80 28.51 -3.28 16.55
N PRO A 81 28.38 -2.85 15.28
CA PRO A 81 27.87 -1.52 14.98
C PRO A 81 26.49 -1.40 15.64
N HIS A 82 26.40 -0.53 16.63
CA HIS A 82 25.12 -0.19 17.24
C HIS A 82 24.21 0.27 16.12
N LYS A 83 23.11 -0.48 15.86
CA LYS A 83 22.00 0.04 15.05
C LYS A 83 21.64 1.41 15.64
N PRO A 84 21.50 2.47 14.82
CA PRO A 84 21.04 3.75 15.32
C PRO A 84 19.77 3.52 16.14
N ARG A 85 19.78 3.93 17.40
CA ARG A 85 18.63 3.81 18.28
C ARG A 85 17.56 4.72 17.71
N GLN A 86 16.49 4.14 17.17
CA GLN A 86 15.32 4.92 16.75
C GLN A 86 14.65 5.41 18.04
N ASP A 87 14.52 6.72 18.20
CA ASP A 87 13.91 7.33 19.38
C ASP A 87 12.37 7.23 19.37
N PHE A 88 11.81 6.28 18.62
CA PHE A 88 10.38 5.96 18.57
C PHE A 88 10.16 4.44 18.69
N ASN A 89 8.94 4.05 19.07
CA ASN A 89 8.56 2.66 19.26
C ASN A 89 7.49 2.24 18.27
N VAL A 90 7.63 1.05 17.68
CA VAL A 90 6.65 0.45 16.76
C VAL A 90 6.09 -0.83 17.35
N THR A 91 4.77 -0.94 17.42
CA THR A 91 4.06 -2.13 17.93
C THR A 91 3.15 -2.68 16.84
N MET A 92 3.28 -3.96 16.51
CA MET A 92 2.34 -4.66 15.65
C MET A 92 1.08 -4.99 16.45
N LEU A 93 -0.08 -4.44 16.09
CA LEU A 93 -1.34 -4.65 16.80
C LEU A 93 -2.08 -5.89 16.29
N GLY A 94 -1.98 -6.20 15.01
CA GLY A 94 -2.55 -7.40 14.40
C GLY A 94 -3.31 -7.14 13.10
N ASP A 95 -3.84 -8.22 12.54
CA ASP A 95 -4.53 -8.22 11.26
C ASP A 95 -5.92 -7.59 11.34
N LEU A 96 -6.32 -6.94 10.24
CA LEU A 96 -7.67 -6.40 10.07
C LEU A 96 -8.65 -7.48 9.60
N LEU A 97 -8.20 -8.40 8.74
CA LEU A 97 -9.05 -9.40 8.11
C LEU A 97 -8.82 -10.78 8.70
N GLY A 98 -9.83 -11.63 8.62
CA GLY A 98 -9.82 -13.01 9.11
C GLY A 98 -11.08 -13.37 9.89
N VAL A 99 -11.22 -14.65 10.19
CA VAL A 99 -12.33 -15.16 11.01
C VAL A 99 -12.30 -14.51 12.40
N GLY A 100 -13.44 -14.03 12.87
CA GLY A 100 -13.57 -13.30 14.13
C GLY A 100 -13.13 -11.82 14.05
N LYS A 101 -12.70 -11.33 12.88
CA LYS A 101 -12.27 -9.94 12.67
C LYS A 101 -13.10 -9.22 11.61
N SER A 102 -13.35 -9.87 10.50
CA SER A 102 -14.09 -9.31 9.37
C SER A 102 -15.36 -10.08 9.02
N ASP A 103 -15.90 -10.84 9.98
CA ASP A 103 -17.13 -11.63 9.81
C ASP A 103 -18.31 -10.76 9.42
N ALA A 104 -18.41 -9.55 10.00
CA ALA A 104 -19.45 -8.58 9.66
C ALA A 104 -19.44 -8.17 8.17
N ALA A 105 -18.27 -8.22 7.53
CA ALA A 105 -18.12 -7.88 6.12
C ALA A 105 -18.14 -9.11 5.19
N GLY A 106 -17.90 -10.31 5.72
CA GLY A 106 -17.99 -11.58 5.00
C GLY A 106 -16.90 -11.80 3.94
N PHE A 107 -15.70 -11.22 4.12
CA PHE A 107 -14.48 -11.54 3.37
C PHE A 107 -13.29 -11.59 4.35
N TYR A 108 -12.26 -12.39 4.07
CA TYR A 108 -11.29 -12.77 5.08
C TYR A 108 -9.84 -12.60 4.67
N SER A 109 -9.57 -12.19 3.45
CA SER A 109 -8.23 -11.82 2.99
C SER A 109 -8.31 -10.69 1.97
N GLY A 110 -7.31 -9.83 1.96
CA GLY A 110 -7.24 -8.66 1.10
C GLY A 110 -6.03 -7.81 1.43
N ASP A 111 -5.82 -6.77 0.64
CA ASP A 111 -4.71 -5.85 0.80
C ASP A 111 -5.13 -4.38 0.82
N LEU A 112 -4.15 -3.49 0.88
CA LEU A 112 -4.26 -2.05 1.04
C LEU A 112 -4.88 -1.69 2.41
N GLY A 113 -6.05 -1.10 2.45
CA GLY A 113 -6.64 -0.57 3.69
C GLY A 113 -6.56 0.95 3.75
N ILE A 114 -6.97 1.57 2.65
CA ILE A 114 -7.05 3.02 2.48
C ILE A 114 -8.16 3.57 3.34
N MET A 115 -7.90 4.63 4.12
CA MET A 115 -8.85 5.09 5.12
C MET A 115 -9.20 6.56 5.01
N ARG A 116 -10.48 6.87 5.27
CA ARG A 116 -10.97 8.25 5.37
C ARG A 116 -12.16 8.35 6.33
N GLU A 117 -12.18 9.38 7.16
CA GLU A 117 -13.32 9.61 8.05
C GLU A 117 -14.62 9.80 7.27
N ILE A 118 -15.70 9.18 7.76
CA ILE A 118 -17.08 9.38 7.32
C ILE A 118 -17.87 10.15 8.38
N THR A 119 -17.63 9.85 9.64
CA THR A 119 -18.17 10.62 10.77
C THR A 119 -17.00 11.12 11.58
N PRO A 120 -16.80 12.45 11.69
CA PRO A 120 -15.63 13.02 12.36
C PRO A 120 -15.39 12.43 13.75
N GLY A 121 -14.17 11.95 13.96
CA GLY A 121 -13.70 11.37 15.22
C GLY A 121 -14.37 10.05 15.63
N LYS A 122 -15.15 9.39 14.77
CA LYS A 122 -15.89 8.16 15.11
C LYS A 122 -15.70 7.04 14.11
N LYS A 123 -16.37 7.14 12.95
CA LYS A 123 -16.37 6.10 11.92
C LYS A 123 -15.57 6.53 10.71
N PHE A 124 -14.92 5.57 10.08
CA PHE A 124 -14.19 5.79 8.85
C PHE A 124 -14.41 4.64 7.85
N ALA A 125 -14.37 4.97 6.58
CA ALA A 125 -14.30 3.99 5.51
C ALA A 125 -12.90 3.38 5.47
N VAL A 126 -12.83 2.06 5.25
CA VAL A 126 -11.61 1.34 4.89
C VAL A 126 -11.86 0.69 3.54
N VAL A 127 -11.07 1.06 2.54
CA VAL A 127 -11.16 0.47 1.19
C VAL A 127 -9.94 -0.41 0.96
N PHE A 128 -10.22 -1.66 0.64
CA PHE A 128 -9.24 -2.67 0.28
C PHE A 128 -9.14 -2.77 -1.25
N GLY A 129 -7.99 -3.22 -1.73
CA GLY A 129 -7.78 -3.61 -3.11
C GLY A 129 -8.34 -5.00 -3.39
N ASP A 130 -7.50 -5.88 -3.92
CA ASP A 130 -7.88 -7.27 -4.15
C ASP A 130 -8.32 -7.93 -2.84
N SER A 131 -9.52 -8.48 -2.84
CA SER A 131 -10.16 -9.04 -1.66
C SER A 131 -10.84 -10.36 -1.99
N PHE A 132 -10.77 -11.32 -1.06
CA PHE A 132 -11.31 -12.68 -1.27
C PHE A 132 -12.24 -13.10 -0.13
N ARG A 133 -13.31 -13.82 -0.47
CA ARG A 133 -14.21 -14.41 0.52
C ARG A 133 -13.53 -15.45 1.41
N GLY A 134 -12.47 -16.10 0.91
CA GLY A 134 -11.68 -17.06 1.66
C GLY A 134 -10.55 -16.40 2.46
N GLN A 135 -9.85 -17.21 3.27
CA GLN A 135 -8.81 -16.74 4.18
C GLN A 135 -7.43 -16.54 3.52
N ARG A 136 -7.32 -16.80 2.21
CA ARG A 136 -6.06 -16.72 1.47
C ARG A 136 -6.29 -16.10 0.10
N PHE A 137 -5.24 -15.55 -0.47
CA PHE A 137 -5.23 -15.10 -1.87
C PHE A 137 -5.76 -16.21 -2.80
N GLY A 138 -6.70 -15.84 -3.67
CA GLY A 138 -7.31 -16.74 -4.65
C GLY A 138 -8.37 -17.68 -4.12
N GLN A 139 -8.79 -17.58 -2.86
CA GLN A 139 -9.86 -18.41 -2.29
C GLN A 139 -11.21 -17.69 -2.30
N GLY A 140 -12.20 -18.33 -2.91
CA GLY A 140 -13.56 -17.83 -3.01
C GLY A 140 -13.72 -16.75 -4.08
N GLU A 141 -14.71 -15.90 -3.92
CA GLU A 141 -14.97 -14.78 -4.82
C GLU A 141 -13.87 -13.73 -4.69
N TRP A 142 -13.37 -13.28 -5.81
CA TRP A 142 -12.39 -12.21 -5.92
C TRP A 142 -13.07 -10.89 -6.30
N MET A 143 -12.84 -9.85 -5.54
CA MET A 143 -13.45 -8.52 -5.68
C MET A 143 -12.38 -7.44 -5.56
N SER A 144 -12.52 -6.33 -6.27
CA SER A 144 -11.71 -5.11 -6.10
C SER A 144 -12.43 -3.90 -6.74
N PRO A 145 -12.50 -2.74 -6.06
CA PRO A 145 -12.23 -2.49 -4.65
C PRO A 145 -13.39 -2.92 -3.75
N VAL A 146 -13.09 -3.20 -2.48
CA VAL A 146 -14.08 -3.58 -1.47
C VAL A 146 -13.96 -2.65 -0.27
N GLY A 147 -15.08 -2.27 0.33
CA GLY A 147 -15.10 -1.32 1.44
C GLY A 147 -15.83 -1.83 2.68
N VAL A 148 -15.37 -1.34 3.83
CA VAL A 148 -16.02 -1.53 5.12
C VAL A 148 -16.09 -0.22 5.89
N VAL A 149 -17.05 -0.14 6.82
CA VAL A 149 -17.10 0.87 7.86
C VAL A 149 -16.37 0.32 9.08
N ALA A 150 -15.48 1.12 9.64
CA ALA A 150 -14.68 0.75 10.81
C ALA A 150 -14.64 1.88 11.85
N GLN A 151 -14.20 1.54 13.05
CA GLN A 151 -13.90 2.48 14.14
C GLN A 151 -12.64 2.05 14.88
N LYS A 152 -12.09 2.95 15.72
CA LYS A 152 -11.08 2.58 16.70
C LYS A 152 -11.75 2.16 18.01
N THR A 153 -11.31 1.06 18.57
CA THR A 153 -11.65 0.63 19.92
C THR A 153 -10.86 1.42 20.97
N GLN A 154 -11.18 1.27 22.24
CA GLN A 154 -10.49 1.99 23.33
C GLN A 154 -8.99 1.65 23.42
N ASP A 155 -8.60 0.44 23.04
CA ASP A 155 -7.19 0.01 22.98
C ASP A 155 -6.48 0.39 21.66
N GLY A 156 -7.16 1.19 20.81
CA GLY A 156 -6.61 1.73 19.58
C GLY A 156 -6.68 0.78 18.38
N ARG A 157 -7.25 -0.42 18.52
CA ARG A 157 -7.40 -1.36 17.40
C ARG A 157 -8.50 -0.91 16.45
N ILE A 158 -8.35 -1.27 15.19
CA ILE A 158 -9.38 -1.09 14.17
C ILE A 158 -10.36 -2.25 14.27
N GLU A 159 -11.64 -1.91 14.43
CA GLU A 159 -12.77 -2.83 14.45
C GLU A 159 -13.63 -2.60 13.21
N ILE A 160 -13.89 -3.66 12.43
CA ILE A 160 -14.78 -3.64 11.28
C ILE A 160 -16.21 -3.82 11.77
N LEU A 161 -17.09 -2.88 11.43
CA LEU A 161 -18.46 -2.85 11.91
C LEU A 161 -19.45 -3.45 10.92
N GLU A 162 -19.35 -3.05 9.64
CA GLU A 162 -20.32 -3.35 8.60
C GLU A 162 -19.69 -3.15 7.20
N PRO A 163 -20.31 -3.70 6.14
CA PRO A 163 -19.95 -3.38 4.76
C PRO A 163 -20.18 -1.91 4.45
N LEU A 164 -19.32 -1.32 3.63
CA LEU A 164 -19.48 0.07 3.18
C LEU A 164 -20.63 0.23 2.18
N ASN A 165 -20.94 -0.81 1.42
CA ASN A 165 -22.02 -0.83 0.42
C ASN A 165 -23.43 -1.00 1.00
N ASP A 166 -23.62 -0.83 2.30
CA ASP A 166 -24.91 -0.92 3.01
C ASP A 166 -25.65 -2.26 2.80
N GLY A 167 -24.90 -3.32 2.51
CA GLY A 167 -25.42 -4.67 2.28
C GLY A 167 -25.16 -5.61 3.47
N ALA A 168 -25.73 -6.82 3.41
CA ALA A 168 -25.48 -7.87 4.40
C ALA A 168 -24.05 -8.42 4.34
N LYS A 169 -23.35 -8.18 3.23
CA LYS A 169 -21.94 -8.55 3.00
C LYS A 169 -21.28 -7.46 2.16
N ALA A 170 -19.98 -7.32 2.33
CA ALA A 170 -19.20 -6.44 1.48
C ALA A 170 -19.22 -6.96 0.04
N GLU A 171 -19.45 -6.06 -0.89
CA GLU A 171 -19.44 -6.30 -2.33
C GLU A 171 -18.44 -5.36 -3.00
N GLN A 172 -18.15 -5.65 -4.25
CA GLN A 172 -17.32 -4.78 -5.08
C GLN A 172 -17.99 -3.41 -5.22
N LEU A 173 -17.29 -2.34 -4.80
CA LEU A 173 -17.82 -0.98 -4.76
C LEU A 173 -18.12 -0.41 -6.16
N ILE A 174 -17.33 -0.81 -7.15
CA ILE A 174 -17.47 -0.37 -8.53
C ILE A 174 -17.95 -1.55 -9.38
N LYS A 175 -19.07 -1.37 -10.09
CA LYS A 175 -19.67 -2.43 -10.91
C LYS A 175 -18.90 -2.60 -12.23
N TYR A 176 -18.22 -3.73 -12.40
CA TYR A 176 -17.55 -4.15 -13.62
C TYR A 176 -17.30 -5.67 -13.60
N SER A 177 -16.98 -6.26 -14.76
CA SER A 177 -16.64 -7.68 -14.85
C SER A 177 -15.19 -7.89 -14.41
N HIS A 178 -14.99 -8.02 -13.10
CA HIS A 178 -13.68 -8.21 -12.48
C HIS A 178 -13.00 -9.49 -12.99
N GLY A 179 -11.70 -9.39 -13.23
CA GLY A 179 -10.89 -10.50 -13.75
C GLY A 179 -11.11 -10.84 -15.22
N ASN A 180 -12.10 -10.25 -15.91
CA ASN A 180 -12.31 -10.49 -17.33
C ASN A 180 -11.13 -9.94 -18.16
N ASN A 181 -10.41 -10.82 -18.85
CA ASN A 181 -9.17 -10.47 -19.57
C ASN A 181 -8.15 -9.72 -18.69
N GLY A 182 -8.07 -10.08 -17.41
CA GLY A 182 -7.16 -9.44 -16.45
C GLY A 182 -7.57 -8.02 -16.02
N LEU A 183 -8.83 -7.62 -16.26
CA LEU A 183 -9.33 -6.31 -15.85
C LEU A 183 -9.48 -6.24 -14.34
N THR A 184 -8.87 -5.25 -13.71
CA THR A 184 -9.04 -4.94 -12.30
C THR A 184 -8.94 -3.44 -12.04
N VAL A 185 -9.59 -2.97 -10.97
CA VAL A 185 -9.42 -1.61 -10.42
C VAL A 185 -8.62 -1.71 -9.13
N ILE A 186 -7.49 -1.03 -9.08
CA ILE A 186 -6.72 -0.88 -7.84
C ILE A 186 -7.00 0.51 -7.28
N PRO A 187 -7.61 0.64 -6.10
CA PRO A 187 -7.82 1.93 -5.46
C PRO A 187 -6.48 2.52 -5.02
N SER A 188 -6.37 3.83 -5.04
CA SER A 188 -5.14 4.55 -4.70
C SER A 188 -5.29 5.37 -3.41
N ASP A 189 -6.32 6.22 -3.32
CA ASP A 189 -6.63 6.93 -2.08
C ASP A 189 -8.11 7.37 -2.02
N LEU A 190 -8.52 7.74 -0.81
CA LEU A 190 -9.81 8.37 -0.49
C LEU A 190 -9.60 9.81 -0.05
N LEU A 191 -10.54 10.69 -0.40
CA LEU A 191 -10.61 12.06 0.04
C LEU A 191 -12.04 12.37 0.51
N ASN A 192 -12.19 13.09 1.63
CA ASN A 192 -13.48 13.59 2.09
C ASN A 192 -13.50 15.11 1.95
N LEU A 193 -14.40 15.63 1.13
CA LEU A 193 -14.64 17.04 0.98
C LEU A 193 -16.05 17.36 1.44
N ASN A 194 -16.17 17.94 2.63
CA ASN A 194 -17.46 18.37 3.22
C ASN A 194 -18.54 17.25 3.24
N GLY A 195 -18.13 16.01 3.57
CA GLY A 195 -19.04 14.87 3.65
C GLY A 195 -19.18 14.06 2.35
N THR A 196 -18.72 14.58 1.22
CA THR A 196 -18.62 13.83 -0.04
C THR A 196 -17.30 13.07 -0.06
N LEU A 197 -17.35 11.75 -0.17
CA LEU A 197 -16.17 10.93 -0.38
C LEU A 197 -15.81 10.89 -1.85
N TYR A 198 -14.52 10.99 -2.14
CA TYR A 198 -13.94 10.75 -3.45
C TYR A 198 -12.96 9.60 -3.35
N MET A 199 -12.98 8.70 -4.33
CA MET A 199 -12.05 7.60 -4.49
C MET A 199 -11.37 7.71 -5.84
N GLN A 200 -10.04 7.64 -5.86
CA GLN A 200 -9.28 7.47 -7.10
C GLN A 200 -8.79 6.03 -7.19
N GLY A 201 -8.83 5.47 -8.38
CA GLY A 201 -8.30 4.14 -8.66
C GLY A 201 -7.76 4.03 -10.08
N MET A 202 -6.96 2.99 -10.27
CA MET A 202 -6.27 2.67 -11.51
C MET A 202 -6.93 1.48 -12.19
N TRP A 203 -7.39 1.65 -13.45
CA TRP A 203 -7.82 0.55 -14.28
C TRP A 203 -6.62 -0.16 -14.89
N ASN A 204 -6.45 -1.41 -14.53
CA ASN A 204 -5.40 -2.27 -15.05
C ASN A 204 -5.96 -3.33 -15.99
N LYS A 205 -5.25 -3.57 -17.11
CA LYS A 205 -5.62 -4.62 -18.08
C LYS A 205 -4.40 -5.06 -18.91
N PRO A 206 -3.70 -6.15 -18.56
CA PRO A 206 -3.71 -6.84 -17.25
C PRO A 206 -3.06 -6.02 -16.14
N LEU A 207 -2.93 -6.59 -14.95
CA LEU A 207 -2.24 -5.97 -13.82
C LEU A 207 -0.85 -5.45 -14.23
N GLY A 208 -0.54 -4.21 -13.84
CA GLY A 208 0.68 -3.51 -14.22
C GLY A 208 0.53 -2.64 -15.48
N ASN A 209 -0.46 -2.90 -16.33
CA ASN A 209 -0.78 -2.05 -17.46
C ASN A 209 -1.97 -1.13 -17.13
N VAL A 210 -1.67 0.04 -16.59
CA VAL A 210 -2.68 1.05 -16.26
C VAL A 210 -3.16 1.74 -17.52
N THR A 211 -4.41 1.50 -17.89
CA THR A 211 -5.03 2.09 -19.08
C THR A 211 -5.50 3.52 -18.83
N HIS A 212 -6.11 3.76 -17.68
CA HIS A 212 -6.54 5.09 -17.22
C HIS A 212 -6.74 5.06 -15.69
N THR A 213 -6.76 6.23 -15.10
CA THR A 213 -7.22 6.42 -13.73
C THR A 213 -8.63 6.99 -13.76
N GLN A 214 -9.40 6.73 -12.71
CA GLN A 214 -10.77 7.22 -12.59
C GLN A 214 -11.00 7.74 -11.18
N VAL A 215 -11.80 8.79 -11.09
CA VAL A 215 -12.30 9.33 -9.83
C VAL A 215 -13.79 9.05 -9.73
N TRP A 216 -14.21 8.53 -8.61
CA TRP A 216 -15.63 8.36 -8.23
C TRP A 216 -15.92 9.22 -7.00
N LYS A 217 -17.19 9.61 -6.86
CA LYS A 217 -17.71 10.27 -5.66
C LYS A 217 -18.86 9.49 -5.05
N SER A 218 -19.01 9.61 -3.74
CA SER A 218 -20.11 9.09 -2.95
C SER A 218 -20.63 10.21 -2.04
N VAL A 219 -21.95 10.38 -2.01
CA VAL A 219 -22.64 11.35 -1.13
C VAL A 219 -23.40 10.66 0.01
N ASP A 220 -23.32 9.36 0.08
CA ASP A 220 -23.99 8.47 1.02
C ASP A 220 -22.98 7.65 1.87
N HIS A 221 -21.90 8.33 2.29
CA HIS A 221 -20.86 7.76 3.14
C HIS A 221 -20.12 6.54 2.56
N GLY A 222 -20.14 6.36 1.23
CA GLY A 222 -19.44 5.29 0.55
C GLY A 222 -20.33 4.12 0.14
N ALA A 223 -21.66 4.20 0.37
CA ALA A 223 -22.59 3.13 0.02
C ALA A 223 -22.71 2.97 -1.50
N THR A 224 -22.79 4.07 -2.23
CA THR A 224 -22.82 4.06 -3.70
C THR A 224 -21.82 5.04 -4.30
N TRP A 225 -21.38 4.75 -5.52
CA TRP A 225 -20.32 5.49 -6.20
C TRP A 225 -20.70 5.91 -7.60
N GLN A 226 -20.49 7.19 -7.92
CA GLN A 226 -20.73 7.78 -9.22
C GLN A 226 -19.42 8.24 -9.84
N SER A 227 -19.22 8.00 -11.14
CA SER A 227 -18.06 8.49 -11.88
C SER A 227 -18.02 10.02 -11.89
N VAL A 228 -16.84 10.60 -11.61
CA VAL A 228 -16.57 12.03 -11.77
C VAL A 228 -15.84 12.28 -13.10
N GLY A 229 -14.88 11.42 -13.44
CA GLY A 229 -14.12 11.54 -14.68
C GLY A 229 -12.90 10.62 -14.68
N THR A 230 -12.19 10.62 -15.81
CA THR A 230 -11.02 9.78 -16.05
C THR A 230 -9.83 10.61 -16.51
N ILE A 231 -8.63 10.10 -16.28
CA ILE A 231 -7.37 10.64 -16.78
C ILE A 231 -6.64 9.51 -17.49
N ASP A 232 -6.11 9.77 -18.69
CA ASP A 232 -5.32 8.81 -19.47
C ASP A 232 -4.16 8.23 -18.65
N GLY A 233 -3.95 6.91 -18.69
CA GLY A 233 -2.90 6.25 -17.93
C GLY A 233 -1.49 6.66 -18.33
N GLY A 234 -1.28 7.15 -19.55
CA GLY A 234 -0.03 7.71 -20.04
C GLY A 234 0.20 9.19 -19.72
N TYR A 235 -0.78 9.86 -19.08
CA TYR A 235 -0.63 11.28 -18.73
C TYR A 235 0.67 11.54 -17.95
N LYS A 236 1.48 12.49 -18.43
CA LYS A 236 2.83 12.80 -17.90
C LYS A 236 3.72 11.54 -17.77
N GLY A 237 3.63 10.59 -18.73
CA GLY A 237 4.40 9.35 -18.72
C GLY A 237 3.94 8.34 -17.66
N GLY A 238 2.73 8.50 -17.13
CA GLY A 238 2.16 7.65 -16.09
C GLY A 238 2.45 8.12 -14.66
N LEU A 239 3.13 9.25 -14.47
CA LEU A 239 3.54 9.75 -13.15
C LEU A 239 2.36 10.18 -12.25
N MET A 240 1.13 10.14 -12.77
CA MET A 240 -0.10 10.47 -12.03
C MET A 240 -1.01 9.24 -11.82
N GLN A 241 -0.48 8.03 -11.98
CA GLN A 241 -1.27 6.80 -11.85
C GLN A 241 -1.58 6.46 -10.40
N LEU A 242 -0.54 6.29 -9.59
CA LEU A 242 -0.65 5.98 -8.16
C LEU A 242 -0.47 7.27 -7.36
N LEU A 243 -1.44 7.59 -6.51
CA LEU A 243 -1.44 8.86 -5.79
C LEU A 243 -1.91 8.73 -4.34
N SER A 244 -1.62 9.74 -3.54
CA SER A 244 -2.34 10.05 -2.32
C SER A 244 -2.63 11.54 -2.26
N TRP A 245 -3.78 11.91 -1.75
CA TRP A 245 -4.26 13.29 -1.71
C TRP A 245 -4.81 13.70 -0.34
N GLU A 246 -4.71 15.00 -0.05
CA GLU A 246 -5.19 15.59 1.18
C GLU A 246 -5.59 17.04 0.94
N GLN A 247 -6.65 17.50 1.59
CA GLN A 247 -6.99 18.92 1.57
C GLN A 247 -6.12 19.68 2.58
N GLY A 248 -5.44 20.71 2.10
CA GLY A 248 -4.66 21.61 2.95
C GLY A 248 -5.54 22.59 3.72
N PRO A 249 -4.98 23.24 4.74
CA PRO A 249 -5.68 24.27 5.53
C PRO A 249 -6.03 25.51 4.72
N ASP A 250 -5.43 25.68 3.56
CA ASP A 250 -5.67 26.76 2.58
C ASP A 250 -6.76 26.41 1.55
N GLY A 251 -7.37 25.22 1.69
CA GLY A 251 -8.46 24.74 0.83
C GLY A 251 -8.02 24.08 -0.46
N TRP A 252 -6.73 24.12 -0.83
CA TRP A 252 -6.23 23.37 -1.97
C TRP A 252 -6.21 21.86 -1.68
N ILE A 253 -6.43 21.08 -2.73
CA ILE A 253 -6.15 19.64 -2.69
C ILE A 253 -4.69 19.45 -3.13
N TYR A 254 -3.91 18.84 -2.28
CA TYR A 254 -2.53 18.44 -2.55
C TYR A 254 -2.46 16.96 -2.87
N GLN A 255 -1.64 16.61 -3.84
CA GLN A 255 -1.48 15.26 -4.35
C GLN A 255 0.00 14.93 -4.47
N VAL A 256 0.44 13.89 -3.77
CA VAL A 256 1.68 13.19 -4.09
C VAL A 256 1.37 12.05 -5.04
N SER A 257 2.19 11.86 -6.07
CA SER A 257 1.92 10.85 -7.10
C SER A 257 3.19 10.25 -7.68
N THR A 258 3.04 9.05 -8.25
CA THR A 258 4.10 8.30 -8.91
C THR A 258 3.49 7.43 -10.01
N LYS A 259 4.33 6.80 -10.83
CA LYS A 259 3.90 5.76 -11.76
C LYS A 259 3.71 4.45 -11.02
N PHE A 260 2.64 3.72 -11.35
CA PHE A 260 2.41 2.39 -10.83
C PHE A 260 3.58 1.43 -11.18
N GLY A 261 3.96 0.57 -10.23
CA GLY A 261 5.05 -0.40 -10.44
C GLY A 261 6.27 -0.21 -9.52
N ARG A 262 6.22 0.75 -8.56
CA ARG A 262 7.21 0.89 -7.45
C ARG A 262 8.65 1.09 -7.94
N LYS A 263 8.86 1.89 -9.01
CA LYS A 263 10.19 2.11 -9.63
C LYS A 263 10.47 3.58 -9.93
N HIS A 264 9.63 4.48 -9.42
CA HIS A 264 9.68 5.88 -9.82
C HIS A 264 9.70 6.81 -8.62
N ASP A 265 10.09 8.04 -8.89
CA ASP A 265 10.11 9.17 -7.97
C ASP A 265 8.70 9.63 -7.58
N VAL A 266 8.62 10.47 -6.54
CA VAL A 266 7.39 11.12 -6.10
C VAL A 266 7.33 12.54 -6.60
N TYR A 267 6.17 12.92 -7.12
CA TYR A 267 5.84 14.27 -7.63
C TYR A 267 4.75 14.90 -6.80
N LEU A 268 4.80 16.21 -6.64
CA LEU A 268 3.81 16.96 -5.88
C LEU A 268 3.01 17.87 -6.82
N SER A 269 1.70 17.79 -6.70
CA SER A 269 0.75 18.64 -7.43
C SER A 269 -0.29 19.22 -6.49
N ARG A 270 -0.97 20.29 -6.93
CA ARG A 270 -2.16 20.80 -6.24
C ARG A 270 -3.23 21.22 -7.23
N MET A 271 -4.48 21.20 -6.76
CA MET A 271 -5.65 21.58 -7.55
C MET A 271 -6.76 22.13 -6.66
N GLN A 272 -7.71 22.83 -7.25
CA GLN A 272 -8.95 23.21 -6.56
C GLN A 272 -9.88 21.99 -6.41
N PRO A 273 -10.77 21.95 -5.40
CA PRO A 273 -11.67 20.81 -5.16
C PRO A 273 -12.51 20.40 -6.36
N GLY A 274 -12.91 21.34 -7.23
CA GLY A 274 -13.66 21.03 -8.46
C GLY A 274 -12.83 20.45 -9.61
N GLU A 275 -11.50 20.37 -9.48
CA GLU A 275 -10.58 20.07 -10.58
C GLU A 275 -9.90 18.70 -10.46
N LEU A 276 -10.45 17.78 -9.68
CA LEU A 276 -9.84 16.47 -9.40
C LEU A 276 -9.57 15.63 -10.67
N THR A 277 -10.36 15.83 -11.72
CA THR A 277 -10.23 15.12 -13.01
C THR A 277 -9.86 16.03 -14.19
N ASN A 278 -9.54 17.30 -13.91
CA ASN A 278 -9.07 18.25 -14.91
C ASN A 278 -7.57 18.55 -14.74
N PRO A 279 -6.67 17.69 -15.22
CA PRO A 279 -5.24 17.88 -15.00
C PRO A 279 -4.68 19.13 -15.69
N ARG A 280 -5.43 19.79 -16.58
CA ARG A 280 -5.01 21.06 -17.19
C ARG A 280 -5.06 22.25 -16.21
N ALA A 281 -5.88 22.14 -15.16
CA ALA A 281 -5.98 23.13 -14.10
C ALA A 281 -4.98 22.88 -12.94
N TRP A 282 -4.26 21.78 -12.96
CA TRP A 282 -3.34 21.43 -11.89
C TRP A 282 -2.06 22.28 -11.96
N GLN A 283 -1.46 22.46 -10.79
CA GLN A 283 -0.14 23.05 -10.62
C GLN A 283 0.80 21.99 -10.05
N HIS A 284 2.02 21.92 -10.61
CA HIS A 284 3.07 21.04 -10.14
C HIS A 284 4.12 21.84 -9.38
N PHE A 285 4.60 21.31 -8.27
CA PHE A 285 5.65 21.95 -7.51
C PHE A 285 7.03 21.60 -8.09
N ASN A 286 7.82 22.64 -8.30
CA ASN A 286 9.22 22.52 -8.69
C ASN A 286 10.12 22.79 -7.48
N PRO A 287 10.72 21.76 -6.85
CA PRO A 287 11.54 21.94 -5.65
C PRO A 287 12.86 22.69 -5.93
N ARG A 288 13.27 22.82 -7.20
CA ARG A 288 14.50 23.53 -7.57
C ARG A 288 14.28 25.06 -7.56
N THR A 289 13.10 25.49 -7.90
CA THR A 289 12.73 26.92 -7.96
C THR A 289 11.88 27.37 -6.77
N GLY A 290 11.29 26.40 -6.04
CA GLY A 290 10.31 26.66 -4.98
C GLY A 290 8.97 27.18 -5.50
N GLN A 291 8.66 27.00 -6.79
CA GLN A 291 7.48 27.57 -7.44
C GLN A 291 6.47 26.48 -7.84
N TRP A 292 5.20 26.89 -7.85
CA TRP A 292 4.11 26.13 -8.43
C TRP A 292 4.00 26.48 -9.91
N GLU A 293 4.17 25.50 -10.77
CA GLU A 293 4.21 25.65 -12.21
C GLU A 293 2.95 25.07 -12.85
N SER A 294 2.44 25.71 -13.91
CA SER A 294 1.30 25.19 -14.67
C SER A 294 1.67 23.88 -15.37
N VAL A 295 0.67 23.06 -15.61
CA VAL A 295 0.71 21.79 -16.37
C VAL A 295 1.37 21.89 -17.76
N SER A 296 1.37 23.08 -18.38
CA SER A 296 2.05 23.32 -19.66
C SER A 296 3.56 23.03 -19.60
N THR A 297 4.15 23.01 -18.41
CA THR A 297 5.55 22.67 -18.18
C THR A 297 5.83 21.25 -18.68
N ARG A 298 6.78 21.09 -19.59
CA ARG A 298 7.10 19.81 -20.18
C ARG A 298 7.76 18.86 -19.20
N THR A 299 8.57 19.39 -18.29
CA THR A 299 9.38 18.60 -17.34
C THR A 299 8.81 18.75 -15.95
N LEU A 300 8.43 17.64 -15.33
CA LEU A 300 8.11 17.59 -13.91
C LEU A 300 9.40 17.35 -13.12
N HIS A 301 9.47 17.94 -11.92
CA HIS A 301 10.57 17.76 -10.99
C HIS A 301 10.09 16.96 -9.78
N PRO A 302 10.74 15.85 -9.43
CA PRO A 302 10.36 15.08 -8.26
C PRO A 302 10.65 15.85 -6.98
N VAL A 303 9.79 15.70 -5.99
CA VAL A 303 10.01 16.18 -4.62
C VAL A 303 10.71 15.14 -3.76
N LEU A 304 10.66 13.87 -4.14
CA LEU A 304 11.34 12.77 -3.49
C LEU A 304 11.83 11.80 -4.57
N SER A 305 13.13 11.54 -4.61
CA SER A 305 13.79 10.76 -5.66
C SER A 305 14.86 9.84 -5.07
N GLU A 306 15.67 9.22 -5.91
CA GLU A 306 16.74 8.31 -5.52
C GLU A 306 17.42 8.67 -4.18
N PRO A 307 17.58 7.73 -3.24
CA PRO A 307 17.39 6.28 -3.37
C PRO A 307 15.98 5.76 -3.06
N VAL A 308 14.94 6.53 -3.35
CA VAL A 308 13.55 6.15 -3.12
C VAL A 308 12.92 5.65 -4.40
N GLN A 309 12.25 4.49 -4.31
CA GLN A 309 11.39 3.93 -5.34
C GLN A 309 9.99 3.77 -4.73
N ALA A 310 9.12 4.74 -5.03
CA ALA A 310 7.86 4.87 -4.35
C ALA A 310 6.83 3.83 -4.78
N GLY A 311 6.27 3.13 -3.80
CA GLY A 311 5.07 2.33 -3.90
C GLY A 311 3.84 3.11 -3.45
N GLU A 312 2.93 2.42 -2.78
CA GLU A 312 1.70 2.99 -2.23
C GLU A 312 2.04 4.04 -1.17
N MET A 313 1.28 5.14 -1.19
CA MET A 313 1.51 6.32 -0.36
C MET A 313 0.26 6.67 0.44
N SER A 314 0.46 7.35 1.56
CA SER A 314 -0.59 7.97 2.37
C SER A 314 -0.12 9.32 2.87
N LEU A 315 -0.68 10.40 2.30
CA LEU A 315 -0.42 11.78 2.68
C LEU A 315 -1.55 12.27 3.59
N ARG A 316 -1.22 12.83 4.76
CA ARG A 316 -2.20 13.39 5.69
C ARG A 316 -1.68 14.67 6.34
N TYR A 317 -2.58 15.61 6.61
CA TYR A 317 -2.27 16.81 7.37
C TYR A 317 -2.70 16.61 8.82
N ILE A 318 -1.71 16.51 9.73
CA ILE A 318 -1.92 16.16 11.14
C ILE A 318 -1.25 17.21 12.01
N GLN A 319 -2.00 17.84 12.91
CA GLN A 319 -1.46 18.80 13.90
C GLN A 319 -0.51 19.84 13.30
N GLY A 320 -0.88 20.41 12.15
CA GLY A 320 -0.08 21.46 11.47
C GLY A 320 1.11 20.94 10.68
N HIS A 321 1.21 19.64 10.45
CA HIS A 321 2.30 19.00 9.70
C HIS A 321 1.76 18.05 8.62
N TRP A 322 2.52 17.95 7.55
CA TRP A 322 2.30 16.98 6.48
C TRP A 322 3.04 15.70 6.83
N VAL A 323 2.31 14.61 6.88
CA VAL A 323 2.81 13.26 7.16
C VAL A 323 2.67 12.44 5.90
N LEU A 324 3.79 11.97 5.38
CA LEU A 324 3.86 11.06 4.23
C LEU A 324 4.33 9.70 4.71
N ALA A 325 3.44 8.71 4.70
CA ALA A 325 3.78 7.30 4.83
C ALA A 325 3.84 6.66 3.44
N MET A 326 4.80 5.78 3.20
CA MET A 326 4.95 5.13 1.90
C MET A 326 5.73 3.82 2.00
N PHE A 327 5.46 2.91 1.08
CA PHE A 327 6.35 1.79 0.81
C PHE A 327 7.49 2.24 -0.11
N ASN A 328 8.72 1.91 0.28
CA ASN A 328 9.92 2.16 -0.52
C ASN A 328 10.49 0.82 -1.01
N GLU A 329 10.34 0.54 -2.29
CA GLU A 329 10.82 -0.70 -2.93
C GLU A 329 12.35 -0.84 -2.83
N GLN A 330 13.09 0.27 -2.86
CA GLN A 330 14.55 0.24 -2.78
C GLN A 330 15.04 -0.31 -1.43
N THR A 331 14.35 0.02 -0.35
CA THR A 331 14.70 -0.43 1.01
C THR A 331 13.87 -1.61 1.47
N LEU A 332 12.83 -1.98 0.72
CA LEU A 332 11.79 -2.95 1.09
C LEU A 332 11.22 -2.65 2.47
N ALA A 333 10.88 -1.40 2.70
CA ALA A 333 10.43 -0.90 3.99
C ALA A 333 9.24 0.04 3.85
N VAL A 334 8.44 0.17 4.91
CA VAL A 334 7.47 1.26 5.04
C VAL A 334 8.11 2.37 5.85
N GLU A 335 8.12 3.56 5.28
CA GLU A 335 8.80 4.75 5.79
C GLU A 335 7.78 5.87 6.06
N VAL A 336 8.07 6.70 7.06
CA VAL A 336 7.32 7.92 7.37
C VAL A 336 8.26 9.12 7.33
N ARG A 337 7.79 10.20 6.72
CA ARG A 337 8.42 11.52 6.73
C ARG A 337 7.42 12.55 7.21
N ILE A 338 7.87 13.54 7.99
CA ILE A 338 7.02 14.61 8.53
C ILE A 338 7.67 15.96 8.23
N SER A 339 6.90 16.88 7.66
CA SER A 339 7.33 18.25 7.38
C SER A 339 6.22 19.26 7.67
N ARG A 340 6.59 20.45 8.13
CA ARG A 340 5.63 21.58 8.23
C ARG A 340 5.22 22.10 6.86
N ASP A 341 6.16 22.12 5.93
CA ASP A 341 5.96 22.60 4.58
C ASP A 341 5.87 21.41 3.61
N LEU A 342 4.74 21.28 2.93
CA LEU A 342 4.58 20.26 1.90
C LEU A 342 5.38 20.61 0.64
N ALA A 343 5.43 21.91 0.29
CA ALA A 343 6.15 22.43 -0.85
C ALA A 343 7.67 22.54 -0.56
N THR A 344 8.30 21.40 -0.33
CA THR A 344 9.72 21.27 0.05
C THR A 344 10.42 20.16 -0.73
N ASP A 345 11.74 20.09 -0.60
CA ASP A 345 12.56 18.97 -1.05
C ASP A 345 12.51 17.85 0.01
N TRP A 346 11.66 16.85 -0.21
CA TRP A 346 11.43 15.74 0.70
C TRP A 346 12.64 14.79 0.84
N ASN A 347 13.64 14.90 -0.06
CA ASN A 347 14.91 14.18 0.10
C ASN A 347 15.68 14.63 1.34
N ARG A 348 15.44 15.85 1.82
CA ARG A 348 16.07 16.44 3.00
C ARG A 348 15.31 16.18 4.30
N VAL A 349 14.08 15.67 4.22
CA VAL A 349 13.26 15.36 5.39
C VAL A 349 13.77 14.05 6.00
N PRO A 350 14.02 14.00 7.32
CA PRO A 350 14.41 12.76 8.01
C PRO A 350 13.43 11.62 7.73
N VAL A 351 13.90 10.38 7.84
CA VAL A 351 13.15 9.15 7.56
C VAL A 351 13.00 8.32 8.81
N ALA A 352 11.76 8.05 9.21
CA ALA A 352 11.43 7.04 10.20
C ALA A 352 11.05 5.74 9.48
N THR A 353 11.82 4.68 9.66
CA THR A 353 11.48 3.36 9.12
C THR A 353 10.58 2.62 10.09
N ILE A 354 9.37 2.29 9.67
CA ILE A 354 8.33 1.70 10.53
C ILE A 354 8.39 0.17 10.51
N VAL A 355 8.43 -0.42 9.32
CA VAL A 355 8.65 -1.86 9.17
C VAL A 355 9.70 -2.13 8.12
N ARG A 356 10.40 -3.25 8.27
CA ARG A 356 11.43 -3.73 7.35
C ARG A 356 11.07 -5.12 6.84
N ASN A 357 11.36 -5.35 5.57
CA ASN A 357 11.29 -6.70 5.02
C ASN A 357 12.27 -7.64 5.73
N GLY A 358 11.87 -8.90 5.81
CA GLY A 358 12.71 -9.98 6.31
C GLY A 358 12.14 -11.36 5.92
N PRO A 359 12.78 -12.45 6.34
CA PRO A 359 12.39 -13.78 5.92
C PRO A 359 11.10 -14.28 6.60
N TRP A 360 10.30 -15.04 5.87
CA TRP A 360 9.10 -15.70 6.40
C TRP A 360 9.37 -16.70 7.52
N SER A 361 10.59 -17.23 7.62
CA SER A 361 11.02 -18.19 8.63
C SER A 361 11.26 -17.58 10.02
N GLN A 362 11.23 -16.26 10.14
CA GLN A 362 11.40 -15.54 11.41
C GLN A 362 10.04 -15.03 11.92
N PRO A 363 9.90 -14.82 13.24
CA PRO A 363 8.71 -14.18 13.81
C PRO A 363 8.44 -12.83 13.15
N GLN A 364 7.18 -12.59 12.79
CA GLN A 364 6.78 -11.35 12.15
C GLN A 364 6.63 -10.21 13.16
N GLY A 365 7.10 -9.04 12.81
CA GLY A 365 7.09 -7.84 13.63
C GLY A 365 7.71 -6.66 12.89
N PRO A 366 7.89 -5.49 13.52
CA PRO A 366 8.38 -4.29 12.84
C PRO A 366 9.75 -4.46 12.16
N ASP A 367 10.67 -5.18 12.79
CA ASP A 367 12.01 -5.42 12.25
C ASP A 367 12.09 -6.58 11.24
N ASN A 368 11.02 -7.37 11.12
CA ASN A 368 10.91 -8.50 10.21
C ASN A 368 9.44 -8.70 9.78
N PHE A 369 8.99 -7.90 8.84
CA PHE A 369 7.65 -8.03 8.26
C PHE A 369 7.77 -8.39 6.78
N SER A 370 7.66 -9.69 6.49
CA SER A 370 8.02 -10.26 5.18
C SER A 370 7.12 -9.72 4.07
N GLN A 371 7.73 -9.29 2.96
CA GLN A 371 7.06 -8.77 1.78
C GLN A 371 6.01 -7.68 2.10
N PRO A 372 6.39 -6.60 2.85
CA PRO A 372 5.48 -5.50 3.16
C PRO A 372 5.18 -4.66 1.92
N TYR A 373 4.01 -4.04 1.89
CA TYR A 373 3.68 -2.95 0.97
C TYR A 373 2.50 -2.14 1.51
N GLY A 374 2.20 -1.02 0.84
CA GLY A 374 1.25 -0.08 1.39
C GLY A 374 1.83 0.73 2.55
N GLY A 375 0.99 1.26 3.38
CA GLY A 375 1.36 2.10 4.52
C GLY A 375 0.35 3.23 4.66
N TYR A 376 -0.88 2.90 5.08
CA TYR A 376 -1.99 3.84 5.12
C TYR A 376 -2.20 4.36 6.54
N ILE A 377 -2.17 5.69 6.69
CA ILE A 377 -2.36 6.37 7.96
C ILE A 377 -3.83 6.25 8.37
N THR A 378 -4.07 5.78 9.59
CA THR A 378 -5.41 5.61 10.15
C THR A 378 -5.96 6.95 10.64
N PRO A 379 -7.24 7.28 10.40
CA PRO A 379 -7.89 8.45 10.98
C PRO A 379 -7.77 8.54 12.51
N GLY A 380 -7.68 9.75 13.04
CA GLY A 380 -7.47 10.00 14.46
C GLY A 380 -6.04 9.74 14.95
N SER A 381 -5.08 9.56 14.04
CA SER A 381 -3.65 9.55 14.37
C SER A 381 -3.16 10.94 14.76
N THR A 382 -2.15 10.96 15.64
CA THR A 382 -1.43 12.18 16.06
C THR A 382 0.06 12.01 15.79
N LEU A 383 0.85 13.07 15.93
CA LEU A 383 2.30 12.99 15.64
C LEU A 383 3.07 12.16 16.66
N ASP A 384 2.57 12.08 17.90
CA ASP A 384 3.13 11.25 18.98
C ASP A 384 2.56 9.83 19.01
N ASN A 385 1.43 9.58 18.33
CA ASN A 385 0.70 8.33 18.32
C ASN A 385 0.07 8.07 16.94
N LEU A 386 0.88 7.58 16.01
CA LEU A 386 0.49 7.32 14.63
C LEU A 386 0.11 5.85 14.45
N ASP A 387 -1.05 5.58 13.87
CA ASP A 387 -1.45 4.24 13.44
C ASP A 387 -1.33 4.09 11.94
N LEU A 388 -0.78 2.97 11.51
CA LEU A 388 -0.62 2.59 10.10
C LEU A 388 -1.21 1.22 9.84
N VAL A 389 -1.76 1.05 8.65
CA VAL A 389 -2.13 -0.27 8.10
C VAL A 389 -1.19 -0.60 6.96
N ILE A 390 -0.55 -1.76 7.06
CA ILE A 390 0.50 -2.22 6.14
C ILE A 390 0.12 -3.60 5.63
N SER A 391 0.17 -3.77 4.31
CA SER A 391 -0.19 -5.02 3.64
C SER A 391 0.97 -6.00 3.61
N GLN A 392 0.62 -7.28 3.55
CA GLN A 392 1.57 -8.38 3.47
C GLN A 392 1.02 -9.48 2.55
N TRP A 393 1.82 -9.90 1.57
CA TRP A 393 1.49 -11.02 0.70
C TRP A 393 2.65 -11.99 0.57
N ASN A 394 2.41 -13.26 0.93
CA ASN A 394 3.37 -14.32 0.63
C ASN A 394 3.19 -14.77 -0.82
N THR A 395 3.99 -14.19 -1.72
CA THR A 395 3.90 -14.44 -3.17
C THR A 395 4.35 -15.83 -3.58
N SER A 396 5.09 -16.56 -2.71
CA SER A 396 5.62 -17.89 -3.03
C SER A 396 4.56 -18.99 -2.92
N ASN A 397 3.59 -18.86 -2.01
CA ASN A 397 2.61 -19.93 -1.73
C ASN A 397 1.21 -19.42 -1.39
N ASN A 398 0.98 -18.10 -1.43
CA ASN A 398 -0.30 -17.45 -1.12
C ASN A 398 -0.86 -17.78 0.29
N SER A 399 -0.02 -18.22 1.21
CA SER A 399 -0.44 -18.56 2.58
C SER A 399 -0.84 -17.35 3.41
N ARG A 400 -0.41 -16.17 3.01
CA ARG A 400 -0.67 -14.87 3.66
C ARG A 400 -1.07 -13.85 2.63
N TYR A 401 -2.18 -13.16 2.87
CA TYR A 401 -2.65 -12.00 2.13
C TYR A 401 -3.55 -11.18 3.04
N ASN A 402 -3.00 -10.17 3.68
CA ASN A 402 -3.71 -9.43 4.73
C ASN A 402 -3.12 -8.03 4.93
N SER A 403 -3.90 -7.18 5.56
CA SER A 403 -3.50 -5.86 6.04
C SER A 403 -3.41 -5.88 7.56
N THR A 404 -2.29 -5.40 8.09
CA THR A 404 -1.94 -5.48 9.52
C THR A 404 -1.78 -4.08 10.09
N GLN A 405 -2.39 -3.82 11.25
CA GLN A 405 -2.26 -2.55 11.96
C GLN A 405 -0.98 -2.51 12.78
N PHE A 406 -0.29 -1.38 12.68
CA PHE A 406 0.85 -1.00 13.50
C PHE A 406 0.58 0.33 14.22
N ASN A 407 1.05 0.44 15.44
CA ASN A 407 1.05 1.68 16.22
C ASN A 407 2.48 2.18 16.39
N VAL A 408 2.69 3.47 16.16
CA VAL A 408 4.00 4.13 16.26
C VAL A 408 3.92 5.26 17.26
N ARG A 409 4.77 5.21 18.29
CA ARG A 409 4.81 6.23 19.35
C ARG A 409 6.13 6.97 19.36
N GLY A 410 6.06 8.31 19.49
CA GLY A 410 7.22 9.16 19.65
C GLY A 410 7.81 9.70 18.36
N LEU A 411 7.06 9.71 17.25
CA LEU A 411 7.52 10.35 16.01
C LEU A 411 7.70 11.85 16.17
N ASP A 412 6.88 12.51 16.98
CA ASP A 412 7.02 13.91 17.36
C ASP A 412 8.44 14.22 17.90
N LYS A 413 8.96 13.36 18.79
CA LYS A 413 10.31 13.48 19.34
C LYS A 413 11.38 13.20 18.29
N PHE A 414 11.19 12.12 17.51
CA PHE A 414 12.13 11.74 16.46
C PHE A 414 12.32 12.85 15.42
N PHE A 415 11.23 13.53 15.03
CA PHE A 415 11.27 14.64 14.08
C PHE A 415 11.56 16.01 14.73
N GLY A 416 11.76 16.06 16.05
CA GLY A 416 12.07 17.30 16.78
C GLY A 416 10.90 18.28 16.87
N ILE A 417 9.65 17.78 16.83
CA ILE A 417 8.40 18.56 16.89
C ILE A 417 7.68 18.41 18.25
N ALA A 418 8.25 17.63 19.17
CA ALA A 418 7.70 17.47 20.52
C ALA A 418 7.58 18.82 21.23
N GLY A 419 6.41 19.10 21.81
CA GLY A 419 6.10 20.38 22.44
C GLY A 419 5.44 21.41 21.53
N ALA A 420 5.25 21.11 20.23
CA ALA A 420 4.45 21.96 19.35
C ALA A 420 2.94 21.91 19.67
N ASP A 421 2.50 20.97 20.48
CA ASP A 421 1.10 20.71 20.82
C ASP A 421 0.44 21.79 21.72
N THR A 422 1.21 22.77 22.21
CA THR A 422 0.66 23.87 23.01
C THR A 422 0.24 25.07 22.17
N ILE A 423 0.46 25.05 20.88
CA ILE A 423 -0.10 26.07 20.00
C ILE A 423 -1.51 25.63 19.61
N GLN A 424 -2.48 25.88 20.51
CA GLN A 424 -3.88 26.04 20.10
C GLN A 424 -3.86 26.91 18.84
N PRO A 425 -4.60 26.57 17.78
CA PRO A 425 -4.74 27.47 16.67
C PRO A 425 -5.23 28.80 17.25
N ARG A 426 -4.35 29.81 17.35
CA ARG A 426 -4.78 31.18 17.58
C ARG A 426 -5.78 31.39 16.50
N GLY A 427 -7.06 31.53 16.93
CA GLY A 427 -8.17 31.74 16.04
C GLY A 427 -7.70 32.71 14.96
N LEU A 428 -7.67 32.25 13.74
CA LEU A 428 -7.58 33.09 12.59
C LEU A 428 -8.70 34.11 12.80
N ARG A 429 -8.35 35.33 13.20
CA ARG A 429 -9.25 36.44 13.06
C ARG A 429 -9.58 36.45 11.57
N SER A 430 -10.80 35.95 11.29
CA SER A 430 -11.40 36.14 9.98
C SER A 430 -11.21 37.60 9.64
N ALA A 431 -10.34 37.90 8.67
CA ALA A 431 -10.40 39.17 8.01
C ALA A 431 -11.84 39.29 7.50
N PRO A 432 -12.55 40.38 7.75
CA PRO A 432 -13.88 40.53 7.21
C PRO A 432 -13.76 40.35 5.69
N MET A 433 -14.46 39.35 5.16
CA MET A 433 -14.68 39.28 3.71
C MET A 433 -15.35 40.57 3.29
N PRO A 434 -14.90 41.20 2.19
CA PRO A 434 -15.67 42.27 1.61
C PRO A 434 -17.04 41.73 1.24
N ASP A 435 -18.09 42.43 1.63
CA ASP A 435 -19.47 42.11 1.26
C ASP A 435 -19.54 42.01 -0.27
N ALA A 436 -19.65 40.80 -0.75
CA ALA A 436 -20.03 40.52 -2.12
C ALA A 436 -21.56 40.44 -2.11
N ASP A 437 -22.20 41.47 -2.60
CA ASP A 437 -23.60 41.43 -3.02
C ASP A 437 -23.73 40.28 -4.07
N VAL A 438 -24.07 39.10 -3.64
CA VAL A 438 -24.47 37.99 -4.50
C VAL A 438 -25.99 38.11 -4.65
N ALA A 439 -26.45 38.62 -5.78
CA ALA A 439 -27.83 38.52 -6.18
C ALA A 439 -28.27 37.02 -6.18
N PRO A 440 -29.50 36.70 -5.80
CA PRO A 440 -29.95 35.31 -5.78
C PRO A 440 -29.95 34.76 -7.20
N PHE A 441 -29.29 33.63 -7.38
CA PHE A 441 -29.27 32.89 -8.62
C PHE A 441 -30.62 32.15 -8.72
N ASP A 442 -31.47 32.60 -9.64
CA ASP A 442 -32.68 31.87 -10.03
C ASP A 442 -32.26 30.60 -10.74
N ALA A 443 -32.47 29.47 -10.04
CA ALA A 443 -32.30 28.15 -10.62
C ALA A 443 -33.47 27.88 -11.59
N GLU A 444 -33.29 28.12 -12.87
CA GLU A 444 -34.14 27.51 -13.90
C GLU A 444 -33.92 26.01 -13.87
N VAL A 445 -34.97 25.30 -13.50
CA VAL A 445 -35.06 23.82 -13.62
C VAL A 445 -35.13 23.52 -15.10
N LEU A 446 -33.98 23.12 -15.67
CA LEU A 446 -33.96 22.50 -16.99
C LEU A 446 -34.51 21.06 -16.86
N ASP A 447 -35.71 20.87 -17.36
CA ASP A 447 -36.38 19.58 -17.53
C ASP A 447 -35.55 18.71 -18.47
N VAL A 448 -34.82 17.73 -17.90
CA VAL A 448 -34.07 16.77 -18.68
C VAL A 448 -35.01 15.65 -19.09
N THR A 449 -35.62 15.79 -20.25
CA THR A 449 -36.30 14.70 -20.93
C THR A 449 -35.32 13.55 -21.18
N GLU A 450 -35.70 12.36 -20.74
CA GLU A 450 -35.07 11.07 -21.01
C GLU A 450 -34.65 10.97 -22.49
N VAL A 451 -33.36 10.90 -22.75
CA VAL A 451 -32.86 10.45 -24.05
C VAL A 451 -32.56 8.95 -23.91
N ALA A 452 -33.36 8.14 -24.57
CA ALA A 452 -33.11 6.72 -24.72
C ALA A 452 -31.73 6.47 -25.38
N PRO A 453 -31.00 5.41 -25.01
CA PRO A 453 -29.74 5.10 -25.65
C PRO A 453 -29.99 4.39 -26.98
N ASP A 454 -29.95 5.13 -28.06
CA ASP A 454 -29.92 4.57 -29.42
C ASP A 454 -28.58 4.92 -30.09
N ASP A 455 -27.93 3.86 -30.53
CA ASP A 455 -26.97 3.80 -31.65
C ASP A 455 -25.62 4.55 -31.49
N ALA A 456 -24.75 4.04 -30.63
CA ALA A 456 -23.34 4.19 -30.83
C ALA A 456 -22.85 3.29 -31.97
N VAL A 457 -22.74 3.85 -33.17
CA VAL A 457 -22.10 3.20 -34.32
C VAL A 457 -20.60 2.98 -33.97
N ILE A 458 -20.25 1.73 -33.71
CA ILE A 458 -18.87 1.30 -33.61
C ILE A 458 -18.31 1.22 -35.03
N PRO A 459 -17.22 1.94 -35.40
CA PRO A 459 -16.57 1.72 -36.68
C PRO A 459 -16.02 0.29 -36.73
N GLN A 460 -16.51 -0.52 -37.67
CA GLN A 460 -15.91 -1.81 -37.99
C GLN A 460 -14.53 -1.55 -38.59
N LEU A 461 -13.47 -1.98 -37.90
CA LEU A 461 -12.15 -2.15 -38.47
C LEU A 461 -12.22 -3.34 -39.43
N THR A 462 -12.09 -3.06 -40.72
CA THR A 462 -11.89 -4.08 -41.75
C THR A 462 -10.54 -4.77 -41.49
N THR A 463 -10.62 -6.05 -41.17
CA THR A 463 -9.45 -6.95 -41.15
C THR A 463 -9.05 -7.28 -42.59
N ASP A 464 -7.96 -6.72 -43.03
CA ASP A 464 -7.22 -7.26 -44.18
C ASP A 464 -5.73 -7.15 -43.84
N GLU A 465 -5.18 -8.22 -43.28
CA GLU A 465 -3.77 -8.61 -43.36
C GLU A 465 -3.60 -9.99 -42.73
N THR A 466 -3.26 -10.94 -43.60
CA THR A 466 -2.87 -12.32 -43.28
C THR A 466 -1.65 -12.33 -42.38
N THR A 467 -1.84 -12.59 -41.09
CA THR A 467 -0.74 -12.89 -40.16
C THR A 467 -0.41 -14.38 -40.27
N THR A 468 0.72 -14.69 -40.85
CA THR A 468 1.31 -16.04 -40.88
C THR A 468 1.73 -16.40 -39.45
N ILE A 469 1.09 -17.39 -38.84
CA ILE A 469 1.51 -17.96 -37.57
C ILE A 469 2.75 -18.83 -37.86
N VAL A 470 3.91 -18.43 -37.33
CA VAL A 470 5.11 -19.27 -37.27
C VAL A 470 5.04 -20.04 -35.96
N GLU A 471 4.82 -21.34 -36.04
CA GLU A 471 5.02 -22.25 -34.90
C GLU A 471 6.53 -22.33 -34.61
N LEU A 472 6.94 -21.88 -33.42
CA LEU A 472 8.30 -22.09 -32.90
C LEU A 472 8.34 -23.46 -32.25
N ASP A 473 9.34 -24.25 -32.57
CA ASP A 473 9.56 -25.56 -31.98
C ASP A 473 10.21 -25.44 -30.58
N ASP A 474 10.15 -26.54 -29.79
CA ASP A 474 10.60 -26.58 -28.39
C ASP A 474 12.10 -26.30 -28.19
N ALA A 475 12.90 -26.19 -29.25
CA ALA A 475 14.33 -25.91 -29.18
C ALA A 475 14.65 -24.42 -29.11
N ASP A 476 13.79 -23.57 -29.66
CA ASP A 476 13.97 -22.11 -29.65
C ASP A 476 13.50 -21.46 -28.32
N ALA A 477 12.64 -22.11 -27.59
CA ALA A 477 12.20 -21.63 -26.28
C ALA A 477 13.26 -21.74 -25.16
N ALA A 478 14.24 -22.64 -25.33
CA ALA A 478 15.33 -22.84 -24.35
C ALA A 478 16.47 -21.80 -24.50
N ALA A 479 16.58 -21.11 -25.63
CA ALA A 479 17.62 -20.11 -25.87
C ALA A 479 17.33 -18.72 -25.30
N LEU A 480 16.11 -18.47 -24.83
CA LEU A 480 15.68 -17.18 -24.24
C LEU A 480 15.73 -17.15 -22.70
N LEU A 481 16.21 -18.24 -22.06
CA LEU A 481 16.27 -18.37 -20.59
C LEU A 481 17.72 -18.44 -20.04
N ASN A 482 18.74 -18.06 -20.82
CA ASN A 482 20.11 -17.90 -20.34
C ASN A 482 20.54 -16.44 -20.33
#